data_8a53464acda9d9e86fa18404bfd0e7ee
#
_entry.id   8a53464acda9d9e86fa18404bfd0e7ee
#
_cell.length_a   1.000
_cell.length_b   1.000
_cell.length_c   1.000
_cell.angle_alpha   90.00
_cell.angle_beta   90.00
_cell.angle_gamma   90.00
#
_symmetry.space_group_name_H-M   'P 1'
#
loop_
_entity.id
_entity.type
_entity.pdbx_description
1 polymer ?
#
loop_
_entity_poly.entity_id
_entity_poly.type
_entity_poly.pdbx_seq_one_letter_code
_entity_poly.pdbx_strand_id
1 'polypeptide(L)'
;MADLSDLYDEMQRGAIYECALRDPKWHLDGLQSDGAVYIDPRTSILETLIHELMHRRHPRMREMAVTREARRLLGGMDETTKRKWWSAYKRIRKIRRPVTVDE
;
A
#
# COMPACT_ATOMS: atom_id res chain seq x y z
N MET A 1 -11.12 18.74 -18.21
CA MET A 1 -10.21 18.37 -17.12
C MET A 1 -11.02 18.08 -15.86
N ALA A 2 -10.80 16.93 -15.23
CA ALA A 2 -11.52 16.56 -14.03
C ALA A 2 -10.99 17.36 -12.82
N ASP A 3 -11.85 17.67 -11.87
CA ASP A 3 -11.45 18.25 -10.60
C ASP A 3 -11.79 17.29 -9.44
N LEU A 4 -11.30 17.61 -8.26
CA LEU A 4 -11.50 16.73 -7.09
C LEU A 4 -12.97 16.61 -6.70
N SER A 5 -13.76 17.65 -6.93
CA SER A 5 -15.18 17.62 -6.63
C SER A 5 -15.91 16.60 -7.50
N ASP A 6 -15.61 16.59 -8.81
CA ASP A 6 -16.18 15.63 -9.74
C ASP A 6 -15.81 14.20 -9.37
N LEU A 7 -14.55 13.97 -9.00
CA LEU A 7 -14.07 12.66 -8.60
C LEU A 7 -14.68 12.21 -7.27
N TYR A 8 -14.89 13.14 -6.36
CA TYR A 8 -15.56 12.84 -5.10
C TYR A 8 -17.01 12.40 -5.35
N ASP A 9 -17.71 13.11 -6.24
CA ASP A 9 -19.08 12.74 -6.63
C ASP A 9 -19.11 11.36 -7.28
N GLU A 10 -18.13 11.05 -8.13
CA GLU A 10 -18.00 9.75 -8.76
C GLU A 10 -17.80 8.65 -7.72
N MET A 11 -16.96 8.91 -6.71
CA MET A 11 -16.73 7.97 -5.60
C MET A 11 -18.03 7.69 -4.84
N GLN A 12 -18.87 8.71 -4.63
CA GLN A 12 -20.13 8.57 -3.93
C GLN A 12 -21.16 7.76 -4.72
N ARG A 13 -21.12 7.81 -6.04
CA ARG A 13 -22.07 7.09 -6.90
C ARG A 13 -21.62 5.69 -7.23
N GLY A 14 -20.34 5.47 -7.28
CA GLY A 14 -19.78 4.24 -7.79
C GLY A 14 -19.70 3.12 -6.78
N ALA A 15 -19.56 1.91 -7.29
CA ALA A 15 -19.25 0.75 -6.48
C ALA A 15 -17.73 0.73 -6.26
N ILE A 16 -17.30 1.03 -5.04
CA ILE A 16 -15.91 1.07 -4.65
C ILE A 16 -15.68 0.01 -3.59
N TYR A 17 -14.76 -0.91 -3.84
CA TYR A 17 -14.49 -2.03 -2.94
C TYR A 17 -13.01 -2.10 -2.57
N GLU A 18 -12.75 -2.36 -1.30
CA GLU A 18 -11.42 -2.70 -0.83
C GLU A 18 -11.32 -4.21 -0.79
N CYS A 19 -10.32 -4.77 -1.46
CA CYS A 19 -10.16 -6.22 -1.53
C CYS A 19 -8.72 -6.58 -1.90
N ALA A 20 -8.39 -7.86 -1.77
CA ALA A 20 -7.13 -8.37 -2.26
C ALA A 20 -7.26 -8.63 -3.77
N LEU A 21 -6.32 -8.10 -4.54
CA LEU A 21 -6.23 -8.33 -5.97
C LEU A 21 -5.12 -9.34 -6.23
N ARG A 22 -5.47 -10.45 -6.87
CA ARG A 22 -4.52 -11.52 -7.19
C ARG A 22 -4.12 -11.43 -8.65
N ASP A 23 -2.85 -11.13 -8.88
CA ASP A 23 -2.28 -11.14 -10.20
C ASP A 23 -0.91 -11.77 -10.12
N PRO A 24 -0.65 -12.89 -10.82
CA PRO A 24 0.63 -13.58 -10.73
C PRO A 24 1.78 -12.82 -11.38
N LYS A 25 1.48 -11.83 -12.24
CA LYS A 25 2.51 -11.08 -12.98
C LYS A 25 2.77 -9.69 -12.43
N TRP A 26 1.74 -9.05 -11.85
CA TRP A 26 1.80 -7.65 -11.46
C TRP A 26 1.22 -7.49 -10.07
N HIS A 27 1.82 -6.64 -9.28
CA HIS A 27 1.26 -6.26 -7.99
C HIS A 27 0.32 -5.08 -8.22
N LEU A 28 -0.93 -5.38 -8.55
CA LEU A 28 -1.94 -4.36 -8.80
C LEU A 28 -2.40 -3.72 -7.49
N ASP A 29 -2.44 -2.39 -7.48
CA ASP A 29 -3.01 -1.63 -6.37
C ASP A 29 -4.48 -1.32 -6.59
N GLY A 30 -4.92 -1.34 -7.84
CA GLY A 30 -6.29 -1.03 -8.17
C GLY A 30 -6.72 -1.60 -9.51
N LEU A 31 -8.01 -1.69 -9.69
CA LEU A 31 -8.62 -2.21 -10.91
C LEU A 31 -9.99 -1.58 -11.08
N GLN A 32 -10.31 -1.17 -12.31
CA GLN A 32 -11.67 -0.75 -12.67
C GLN A 32 -12.22 -1.78 -13.64
N SER A 33 -13.35 -2.37 -13.31
CA SER A 33 -13.96 -3.43 -14.12
C SER A 33 -15.46 -3.47 -13.89
N ASP A 34 -16.23 -3.58 -14.97
CA ASP A 34 -17.69 -3.70 -14.93
C ASP A 34 -18.39 -2.63 -14.09
N GLY A 35 -17.90 -1.38 -14.21
CA GLY A 35 -18.47 -0.25 -13.48
C GLY A 35 -18.08 -0.17 -12.01
N ALA A 36 -17.22 -1.06 -11.53
CA ALA A 36 -16.75 -1.07 -10.14
C ALA A 36 -15.26 -0.72 -10.07
N VAL A 37 -14.86 -0.15 -8.95
CA VAL A 37 -13.46 0.15 -8.65
C VAL A 37 -13.04 -0.73 -7.48
N TYR A 38 -11.93 -1.42 -7.64
CA TYR A 38 -11.36 -2.29 -6.62
C TYR A 38 -10.01 -1.75 -6.19
N ILE A 39 -9.79 -1.66 -4.90
CA ILE A 39 -8.54 -1.15 -4.32
C ILE A 39 -7.94 -2.24 -3.44
N ASP A 40 -6.67 -2.55 -3.68
CA ASP A 40 -5.89 -3.41 -2.81
C ASP A 40 -4.89 -2.53 -2.06
N PRO A 41 -5.12 -2.27 -0.77
CA PRO A 41 -4.23 -1.39 0.00
C PRO A 41 -2.93 -2.06 0.41
N ARG A 42 -2.80 -3.36 0.25
CA ARG A 42 -1.68 -4.12 0.79
C ARG A 42 -0.34 -3.69 0.22
N THR A 43 -0.26 -3.52 -1.10
CA THR A 43 1.02 -3.23 -1.76
C THR A 43 1.61 -1.91 -1.28
N SER A 44 0.84 -0.82 -1.30
CA SER A 44 1.31 0.50 -0.87
C SER A 44 1.66 0.54 0.61
N ILE A 45 0.82 -0.04 1.45
CA ILE A 45 1.05 -0.04 2.89
C ILE A 45 2.27 -0.88 3.24
N LEU A 46 2.40 -2.06 2.63
CA LEU A 46 3.56 -2.93 2.89
C LEU A 46 4.85 -2.32 2.34
N GLU A 47 4.80 -1.63 1.20
CA GLU A 47 5.98 -0.92 0.70
C GLU A 47 6.46 0.12 1.71
N THR A 48 5.54 0.93 2.24
CA THR A 48 5.86 1.92 3.26
C THR A 48 6.42 1.28 4.53
N LEU A 49 5.78 0.19 4.98
CA LEU A 49 6.24 -0.53 6.16
C LEU A 49 7.66 -1.07 5.98
N ILE A 50 7.92 -1.73 4.86
CA ILE A 50 9.24 -2.29 4.58
C ILE A 50 10.28 -1.17 4.48
N HIS A 51 9.94 -0.06 3.82
CA HIS A 51 10.80 1.11 3.70
C HIS A 51 11.24 1.62 5.08
N GLU A 52 10.29 1.80 5.99
CA GLU A 52 10.59 2.29 7.34
C GLU A 52 11.35 1.26 8.18
N LEU A 53 11.05 -0.02 8.03
CA LEU A 53 11.80 -1.08 8.69
C LEU A 53 13.24 -1.14 8.21
N MET A 54 13.47 -0.89 6.90
CA MET A 54 14.81 -0.82 6.34
C MET A 54 15.61 0.33 6.94
N HIS A 55 15.00 1.51 7.11
CA HIS A 55 15.66 2.64 7.77
C HIS A 55 16.03 2.30 9.22
N ARG A 56 15.16 1.61 9.92
CA ARG A 56 15.42 1.22 11.30
C ARG A 56 16.52 0.16 11.40
N ARG A 57 16.54 -0.79 10.49
CA ARG A 57 17.53 -1.88 10.48
C ARG A 57 18.87 -1.42 9.93
N HIS A 58 18.85 -0.52 8.96
CA HIS A 58 20.03 -0.02 8.24
C HIS A 58 20.04 1.51 8.24
N PRO A 59 20.32 2.14 9.39
CA PRO A 59 20.18 3.60 9.51
C PRO A 59 21.13 4.40 8.65
N ARG A 60 22.20 3.79 8.13
CA ARG A 60 23.16 4.46 7.25
C ARG A 60 22.84 4.31 5.77
N MET A 61 21.85 3.50 5.42
CA MET A 61 21.47 3.32 4.03
C MET A 61 20.78 4.57 3.51
N ARG A 62 21.16 5.00 2.30
CA ARG A 62 20.59 6.19 1.69
C ARG A 62 19.16 5.97 1.26
N GLU A 63 18.36 7.04 1.24
CA GLU A 63 16.94 7.01 0.91
C GLU A 63 16.65 6.30 -0.41
N MET A 64 17.40 6.61 -1.46
CA MET A 64 17.17 5.97 -2.77
C MET A 64 17.46 4.48 -2.73
N ALA A 65 18.48 4.07 -1.98
CA ALA A 65 18.81 2.65 -1.83
C ALA A 65 17.73 1.92 -1.04
N VAL A 66 17.19 2.56 0.00
CA VAL A 66 16.08 2.02 0.79
C VAL A 66 14.84 1.84 -0.08
N THR A 67 14.49 2.86 -0.86
CA THR A 67 13.33 2.80 -1.77
C THR A 67 13.47 1.65 -2.76
N ARG A 68 14.63 1.53 -3.39
CA ARG A 68 14.90 0.48 -4.37
C ARG A 68 14.78 -0.91 -3.75
N GLU A 69 15.40 -1.08 -2.57
CA GLU A 69 15.39 -2.37 -1.88
C GLU A 69 14.00 -2.75 -1.39
N ALA A 70 13.24 -1.79 -0.85
CA ALA A 70 11.87 -2.03 -0.41
C ALA A 70 11.00 -2.52 -1.58
N ARG A 71 11.13 -1.87 -2.74
CA ARG A 71 10.39 -2.27 -3.94
C ARG A 71 10.81 -3.65 -4.43
N ARG A 72 12.11 -3.95 -4.36
CA ARG A 72 12.61 -5.27 -4.76
C ARG A 72 12.05 -6.37 -3.85
N LEU A 73 12.08 -6.15 -2.55
CA LEU A 73 11.56 -7.12 -1.58
C LEU A 73 10.07 -7.34 -1.75
N LEU A 74 9.32 -6.25 -1.90
CA LEU A 74 7.87 -6.35 -2.12
C LEU A 74 7.56 -7.07 -3.43
N GLY A 75 8.27 -6.72 -4.51
CA GLY A 75 8.07 -7.33 -5.82
C GLY A 75 8.36 -8.82 -5.85
N GLY A 76 9.21 -9.31 -4.95
CA GLY A 76 9.51 -10.73 -4.82
C GLY A 76 8.52 -11.50 -3.94
N MET A 77 7.57 -10.83 -3.31
CA MET A 77 6.60 -11.51 -2.47
C MET A 77 5.56 -12.25 -3.28
N ASP A 78 5.35 -13.53 -2.98
CA ASP A 78 4.20 -14.25 -3.49
C ASP A 78 2.94 -13.89 -2.66
N GLU A 79 1.79 -14.41 -3.08
CA GLU A 79 0.52 -14.10 -2.38
C GLU A 79 0.54 -14.61 -0.93
N THR A 80 1.12 -15.76 -0.69
CA THR A 80 1.21 -16.34 0.65
C THR A 80 2.03 -15.44 1.58
N THR A 81 3.19 -14.98 1.11
CA THR A 81 4.06 -14.08 1.88
C THR A 81 3.38 -12.73 2.11
N LYS A 82 2.76 -12.17 1.07
CA LYS A 82 2.03 -10.91 1.19
C LYS A 82 0.91 -10.99 2.21
N ARG A 83 0.15 -12.09 2.19
CA ARG A 83 -0.93 -12.33 3.16
C ARG A 83 -0.41 -12.43 4.58
N LYS A 84 0.73 -13.10 4.77
CA LYS A 84 1.39 -13.22 6.07
C LYS A 84 1.78 -11.85 6.61
N TRP A 85 2.42 -11.04 5.79
CA TRP A 85 2.83 -9.68 6.17
C TRP A 85 1.62 -8.79 6.46
N TRP A 86 0.58 -8.90 5.63
CA TRP A 86 -0.64 -8.13 5.82
C TRP A 86 -1.34 -8.49 7.12
N SER A 87 -1.44 -9.77 7.44
CA SER A 87 -2.04 -10.24 8.69
C SER A 87 -1.26 -9.73 9.90
N ALA A 88 0.07 -9.76 9.83
CA ALA A 88 0.91 -9.24 10.89
C ALA A 88 0.72 -7.71 11.04
N TYR A 89 0.67 -6.99 9.93
CA TYR A 89 0.45 -5.54 9.96
C TYR A 89 -0.89 -5.18 10.61
N LYS A 90 -1.94 -5.92 10.29
CA LYS A 90 -3.29 -5.64 10.84
C LYS A 90 -3.36 -5.84 12.35
N ARG A 91 -2.44 -6.59 12.92
CA ARG A 91 -2.38 -6.84 14.37
C ARG A 91 -1.55 -5.83 15.14
N ILE A 92 -0.84 -4.92 14.45
CA ILE A 92 -0.03 -3.92 15.16
C ILE A 92 -0.92 -2.91 15.89
N ARG A 93 -0.37 -2.33 16.93
CA ARG A 93 -1.06 -1.31 17.71
C ARG A 93 -1.30 -0.06 16.86
N LYS A 94 -2.51 0.48 16.93
CA LYS A 94 -2.88 1.69 16.22
C LYS A 94 -2.92 2.87 17.16
N ILE A 95 -2.34 3.99 16.72
CA ILE A 95 -2.43 5.27 17.41
C ILE A 95 -3.50 6.07 16.70
N ARG A 96 -4.58 6.43 17.42
CA ARG A 96 -5.74 7.10 16.82
C ARG A 96 -5.54 8.60 16.65
N ARG A 97 -4.66 9.21 17.47
CA ARG A 97 -4.36 10.64 17.34
C ARG A 97 -3.22 10.84 16.34
N PRO A 98 -3.21 11.95 15.61
CA PRO A 98 -2.08 12.24 14.73
C PRO A 98 -0.78 12.39 15.51
N VAL A 99 0.31 11.97 14.88
CA VAL A 99 1.66 12.14 15.42
C VAL A 99 2.32 13.27 14.63
N THR A 100 2.79 14.30 15.36
CA THR A 100 3.48 15.40 14.72
C THR A 100 4.92 14.98 14.41
N VAL A 101 5.34 15.23 13.18
CA VAL A 101 6.71 14.96 12.75
C VAL A 101 7.54 16.19 13.05
N ASP A 102 8.56 16.02 13.87
CA ASP A 102 9.52 17.09 14.15
C ASP A 102 10.55 17.12 13.01
N GLU A 103 10.72 18.28 12.42
CA GLU A 103 11.70 18.48 11.36
C GLU A 103 13.02 18.99 11.93
#